data_3e952dbdf58df5e093a89bb377f8dfc2
#
_entry.id   3e952dbdf58df5e093a89bb377f8dfc2
#
_cell.length_a   1.000
_cell.length_b   1.000
_cell.length_c   1.000
_cell.angle_alpha   90.00
_cell.angle_beta   90.00
_cell.angle_gamma   90.00
#
_symmetry.space_group_name_H-M   'P 1'
#
loop_
_entity.id
_entity.type
_entity.pdbx_description
1 polymer ?
#
loop_
_entity_poly.entity_id
_entity_poly.type
_entity_poly.pdbx_seq_one_letter_code
_entity_poly.pdbx_strand_id
1 'polypeptide(L)'
;MSYQFHPAAAGEHLDSIAFYESRLVGLGVDYIGEFEATLVRVCAAPMSFPLDSQPDIHKAGLRRFPFNVLYRVVGGVVQILAVSHHRRRPGYWLGRVELGAN
;
A
#
# COMPACT_ATOMS: atom_id res chain seq x y z
N MET A 1 3.80 -12.87 8.45
CA MET A 1 3.07 -13.07 7.19
C MET A 1 3.79 -12.28 6.11
N SER A 2 3.89 -12.82 4.92
CA SER A 2 4.53 -12.14 3.79
C SER A 2 3.54 -11.24 3.05
N TYR A 3 4.05 -10.43 2.12
CA TYR A 3 3.19 -9.60 1.28
C TYR A 3 3.61 -9.68 -0.18
N GLN A 4 2.67 -9.34 -1.06
CA GLN A 4 2.87 -9.27 -2.50
C GLN A 4 2.15 -8.03 -3.03
N PHE A 5 2.70 -7.42 -4.08
CA PHE A 5 2.07 -6.29 -4.75
C PHE A 5 1.19 -6.76 -5.91
N HIS A 6 0.00 -6.19 -6.02
CA HIS A 6 -0.66 -6.13 -7.32
C HIS A 6 0.27 -5.34 -8.27
N PRO A 7 0.40 -5.71 -9.55
CA PRO A 7 1.32 -5.01 -10.46
C PRO A 7 1.13 -3.50 -10.52
N ALA A 8 -0.11 -3.02 -10.50
CA ALA A 8 -0.38 -1.59 -10.51
C ALA A 8 0.08 -0.92 -9.21
N ALA A 9 -0.03 -1.61 -8.08
CA ALA A 9 0.46 -1.10 -6.80
C ALA A 9 1.98 -1.04 -6.77
N ALA A 10 2.65 -2.03 -7.35
CA ALA A 10 4.11 -2.01 -7.49
C ALA A 10 4.57 -0.81 -8.30
N GLY A 11 3.88 -0.50 -9.40
CA GLY A 11 4.14 0.69 -10.20
C GLY A 11 3.97 1.98 -9.41
N GLU A 12 2.89 2.08 -8.64
CA GLU A 12 2.65 3.25 -7.77
C GLU A 12 3.76 3.43 -6.75
N HIS A 13 4.22 2.33 -6.18
CA HIS A 13 5.31 2.35 -5.20
C HIS A 13 6.60 2.89 -5.83
N LEU A 14 6.98 2.37 -6.99
CA LEU A 14 8.18 2.82 -7.70
C LEU A 14 8.08 4.29 -8.12
N ASP A 15 6.92 4.71 -8.60
CA ASP A 15 6.69 6.11 -8.98
C ASP A 15 6.83 7.05 -7.80
N SER A 16 6.33 6.64 -6.64
CA SER A 16 6.43 7.44 -5.40
C SER A 16 7.87 7.60 -4.95
N ILE A 17 8.64 6.52 -5.01
CA ILE A 17 10.07 6.55 -4.66
C ILE A 17 10.81 7.52 -5.57
N ALA A 18 10.59 7.41 -6.88
CA ALA A 18 11.24 8.27 -7.87
C ALA A 18 10.84 9.74 -7.68
N PHE A 19 9.58 10.00 -7.39
CA PHE A 19 9.08 11.35 -7.16
C PHE A 19 9.80 12.00 -5.98
N TYR A 20 9.86 11.32 -4.84
CA TYR A 20 10.50 11.89 -3.65
C TYR A 20 11.99 12.06 -3.84
N GLU A 21 12.65 11.09 -4.48
CA GLU A 21 14.09 11.21 -4.74
C GLU A 21 14.39 12.38 -5.69
N SER A 22 13.50 12.68 -6.62
CA SER A 22 13.67 13.84 -7.53
C SER A 22 13.51 15.17 -6.79
N ARG A 23 12.81 15.18 -5.66
CA ARG A 23 12.59 16.40 -4.87
C ARG A 23 13.77 16.71 -3.97
N LEU A 24 14.35 15.67 -3.37
CA LEU A 24 15.47 15.83 -2.46
C LEU A 24 16.23 14.52 -2.41
N VAL A 25 17.55 14.57 -2.63
CA VAL A 25 18.40 13.39 -2.57
C VAL A 25 18.26 12.74 -1.18
N GLY A 26 18.01 11.44 -1.16
CA GLY A 26 17.80 10.66 0.06
C GLY A 26 16.35 10.58 0.51
N LEU A 27 15.44 11.39 -0.03
CA LEU A 27 14.05 11.37 0.39
C LEU A 27 13.33 10.11 -0.07
N GLY A 28 13.72 9.56 -1.23
CA GLY A 28 13.21 8.28 -1.70
C GLY A 28 13.57 7.14 -0.76
N VAL A 29 14.78 7.15 -0.22
CA VAL A 29 15.23 6.17 0.77
C VAL A 29 14.40 6.28 2.06
N ASP A 30 14.14 7.51 2.51
CA ASP A 30 13.29 7.74 3.69
C ASP A 30 11.87 7.19 3.47
N TYR A 31 11.33 7.41 2.27
CA TYR A 31 10.01 6.90 1.91
C TYR A 31 9.98 5.35 1.94
N ILE A 32 10.99 4.71 1.34
CA ILE A 32 11.09 3.25 1.36
C ILE A 32 11.14 2.73 2.79
N GLY A 33 11.97 3.35 3.64
CA GLY A 33 12.12 2.93 5.03
C GLY A 33 10.80 3.01 5.79
N GLU A 34 10.03 4.07 5.62
CA GLU A 34 8.75 4.20 6.28
C GLU A 34 7.72 3.23 5.71
N PHE A 35 7.72 3.03 4.39
CA PHE A 35 6.83 2.06 3.76
C PHE A 35 7.10 0.66 4.33
N GLU A 36 8.36 0.25 4.36
CA GLU A 36 8.72 -1.08 4.87
C GLU A 36 8.37 -1.24 6.34
N ALA A 37 8.59 -0.21 7.16
CA ALA A 37 8.19 -0.24 8.57
C ALA A 37 6.67 -0.41 8.72
N THR A 38 5.90 0.24 7.86
CA THR A 38 4.44 0.08 7.85
C THR A 38 4.06 -1.35 7.49
N LEU A 39 4.70 -1.93 6.48
CA LEU A 39 4.41 -3.30 6.07
C LEU A 39 4.80 -4.34 7.13
N VAL A 40 5.85 -4.10 7.90
CA VAL A 40 6.19 -4.96 9.03
C VAL A 40 5.02 -5.01 10.01
N ARG A 41 4.44 -3.85 10.34
CA ARG A 41 3.28 -3.79 11.26
C ARG A 41 2.04 -4.44 10.66
N VAL A 42 1.80 -4.21 9.38
CA VAL A 42 0.66 -4.83 8.67
C VAL A 42 0.79 -6.35 8.69
N CYS A 43 1.96 -6.87 8.34
CA CYS A 43 2.16 -8.32 8.28
C CYS A 43 2.12 -8.98 9.66
N ALA A 44 2.48 -8.24 10.71
CA ALA A 44 2.40 -8.74 12.08
C ALA A 44 0.95 -8.86 12.58
N ALA A 45 0.08 -7.94 12.17
CA ALA A 45 -1.30 -7.90 12.65
C ALA A 45 -2.22 -7.29 11.56
N PRO A 46 -2.46 -8.02 10.46
CA PRO A 46 -3.18 -7.44 9.32
C PRO A 46 -4.63 -7.08 9.63
N MET A 47 -5.26 -7.76 10.60
CA MET A 47 -6.63 -7.47 10.96
C MET A 47 -6.78 -6.31 11.95
N SER A 48 -5.68 -5.77 12.46
CA SER A 48 -5.73 -4.67 13.43
C SER A 48 -5.90 -3.30 12.78
N PHE A 49 -5.71 -3.20 11.47
CA PHE A 49 -5.89 -1.95 10.74
C PHE A 49 -7.34 -1.79 10.30
N PRO A 50 -7.84 -0.55 10.21
CA PRO A 50 -9.25 -0.32 9.89
C PRO A 50 -9.61 -0.82 8.49
N LEU A 51 -10.87 -1.23 8.36
CA LEU A 51 -11.44 -1.54 7.04
C LEU A 51 -11.65 -0.24 6.27
N ASP A 52 -11.26 -0.23 5.01
CA ASP A 52 -11.58 0.84 4.07
C ASP A 52 -12.84 0.49 3.27
N SER A 53 -12.92 -0.75 2.82
CA SER A 53 -14.04 -1.23 2.00
C SER A 53 -14.40 -2.66 2.40
N GLN A 54 -15.72 -2.90 2.45
CA GLN A 54 -16.22 -4.24 2.70
C GLN A 54 -15.89 -5.18 1.54
N PRO A 55 -15.69 -6.49 1.76
CA PRO A 55 -15.76 -7.13 3.09
C PRO A 55 -14.40 -7.15 3.81
N ASP A 56 -13.28 -6.98 3.11
CA ASP A 56 -11.98 -7.35 3.66
C ASP A 56 -10.82 -6.43 3.24
N ILE A 57 -11.11 -5.25 2.71
CA ILE A 57 -10.08 -4.31 2.28
C ILE A 57 -9.71 -3.39 3.44
N HIS A 58 -8.47 -3.48 3.89
CA HIS A 58 -7.93 -2.69 4.99
C HIS A 58 -7.07 -1.53 4.47
N LYS A 59 -6.86 -0.54 5.34
CA LYS A 59 -6.08 0.64 5.03
C LYS A 59 -5.06 0.90 6.13
N ALA A 60 -3.80 1.05 5.72
CA ALA A 60 -2.71 1.44 6.62
C ALA A 60 -2.07 2.72 6.10
N GLY A 61 -2.15 3.80 6.89
CA GLY A 61 -1.55 5.08 6.52
C GLY A 61 -0.08 5.15 6.85
N LEU A 62 0.73 5.77 5.98
CA LEU A 62 2.08 6.15 6.30
C LEU A 62 2.03 7.38 7.22
N ARG A 63 3.07 7.55 8.07
CA ARG A 63 3.06 8.64 9.06
C ARG A 63 3.52 9.97 8.48
N ARG A 64 4.66 9.98 7.78
CA ARG A 64 5.27 11.22 7.27
C ARG A 64 4.95 11.51 5.82
N PHE A 65 4.38 10.56 5.11
CA PHE A 65 4.07 10.69 3.69
C PHE A 65 2.58 10.52 3.48
N PRO A 66 1.98 11.31 2.58
CA PRO A 66 0.51 11.34 2.42
C PRO A 66 0.01 10.16 1.57
N PHE A 67 0.27 8.94 2.03
CA PHE A 67 -0.11 7.72 1.33
C PHE A 67 -0.80 6.74 2.25
N ASN A 68 -1.72 5.97 1.67
CA ASN A 68 -2.34 4.81 2.31
C ASN A 68 -1.96 3.56 1.53
N VAL A 69 -1.74 2.47 2.25
CA VAL A 69 -1.58 1.14 1.68
C VAL A 69 -2.94 0.45 1.81
N LEU A 70 -3.56 0.12 0.67
CA LEU A 70 -4.81 -0.63 0.64
C LEU A 70 -4.45 -2.10 0.41
N TYR A 71 -4.95 -2.98 1.27
CA TYR A 71 -4.57 -4.39 1.18
C TYR A 71 -5.70 -5.30 1.66
N ARG A 72 -5.58 -6.57 1.29
CA ARG A 72 -6.39 -7.66 1.83
C ARG A 72 -5.50 -8.87 2.06
N VAL A 73 -6.01 -9.83 2.83
CA VAL A 73 -5.28 -11.09 3.06
C VAL A 73 -5.89 -12.16 2.19
N VAL A 74 -5.07 -12.81 1.38
CA VAL A 74 -5.48 -13.87 0.46
C VAL A 74 -4.52 -15.03 0.63
N GLY A 75 -5.04 -16.20 1.05
CA GLY A 75 -4.20 -17.39 1.19
C GLY A 75 -3.03 -17.21 2.14
N GLY A 76 -3.21 -16.47 3.23
CA GLY A 76 -2.15 -16.24 4.21
C GLY A 76 -1.11 -15.20 3.77
N VAL A 77 -1.38 -14.46 2.68
CA VAL A 77 -0.48 -13.44 2.15
C VAL A 77 -1.20 -12.09 2.14
N VAL A 78 -0.50 -11.04 2.56
CA VAL A 78 -1.02 -9.67 2.43
C VAL A 78 -0.88 -9.26 0.97
N GLN A 79 -2.00 -9.05 0.28
CA GLN A 79 -2.01 -8.57 -1.09
C GLN A 79 -2.17 -7.05 -1.08
N ILE A 80 -1.14 -6.34 -1.52
CA ILE A 80 -1.19 -4.88 -1.62
C ILE A 80 -1.88 -4.51 -2.93
N LEU A 81 -3.06 -3.88 -2.81
CA LEU A 81 -3.89 -3.50 -3.95
C LEU A 81 -3.55 -2.13 -4.47
N ALA A 82 -3.13 -1.22 -3.60
CA ALA A 82 -2.79 0.13 -3.99
C ALA A 82 -1.85 0.79 -3.00
N VAL A 83 -0.98 1.64 -3.52
CA VAL A 83 -0.19 2.61 -2.76
C VAL A 83 -0.76 3.96 -3.17
N SER A 84 -1.72 4.44 -2.38
CA SER A 84 -2.64 5.50 -2.78
C SER A 84 -2.30 6.83 -2.11
N HIS A 85 -1.92 7.82 -2.91
CA HIS A 85 -1.77 9.18 -2.40
C HIS A 85 -3.13 9.67 -1.88
N HIS A 86 -3.13 10.45 -0.80
CA HIS A 86 -4.36 10.94 -0.16
C HIS A 86 -5.24 11.76 -1.10
N ARG A 87 -4.68 12.33 -2.18
CA ARG A 87 -5.44 13.13 -3.16
C ARG A 87 -6.06 12.30 -4.28
N ARG A 88 -5.76 11.01 -4.36
CA ARG A 88 -6.38 10.16 -5.38
C ARG A 88 -7.86 9.97 -5.05
N ARG A 89 -8.66 9.81 -6.11
CA ARG A 89 -10.10 9.53 -5.97
C ARG A 89 -10.31 8.25 -5.17
N PRO A 90 -11.17 8.28 -4.13
CA PRO A 90 -11.46 7.06 -3.37
C PRO A 90 -11.94 5.94 -4.27
N GLY A 91 -11.44 4.72 -4.03
CA GLY A 91 -11.88 3.55 -4.75
C GLY A 91 -11.36 3.41 -6.18
N TYR A 92 -10.42 4.26 -6.63
CA TYR A 92 -9.88 4.15 -7.99
C TYR A 92 -9.24 2.78 -8.26
N TRP A 93 -8.86 2.07 -7.22
CA TRP A 93 -8.20 0.76 -7.26
C TRP A 93 -9.17 -0.41 -7.23
N LEU A 94 -10.49 -0.18 -7.13
CA LEU A 94 -11.47 -1.26 -6.92
C LEU A 94 -11.44 -2.30 -8.04
N GLY A 95 -11.15 -1.91 -9.28
CA GLY A 95 -11.03 -2.85 -10.38
C GLY A 95 -9.92 -3.89 -10.20
N ARG A 96 -8.92 -3.58 -9.37
CA ARG A 96 -7.81 -4.49 -9.10
C ARG A 96 -8.23 -5.66 -8.24
N VAL A 97 -9.26 -5.50 -7.43
CA VAL A 97 -9.79 -6.55 -6.57
C VAL A 97 -10.33 -7.70 -7.41
N GLU A 98 -11.09 -7.40 -8.46
CA GLU A 98 -11.63 -8.41 -9.35
C GLU A 98 -10.53 -9.18 -10.06
N LEU A 99 -9.53 -8.46 -10.57
CA LEU A 99 -8.37 -9.09 -11.23
C LEU A 99 -7.59 -9.95 -10.25
N GLY A 100 -7.44 -9.51 -9.01
CA GLY A 100 -6.74 -10.25 -7.97
C GLY A 100 -7.46 -11.50 -7.52
N ALA A 101 -8.75 -11.62 -7.75
CA ALA A 101 -9.55 -12.78 -7.39
C ALA A 101 -9.38 -13.94 -8.36
N ASN A 102 -8.85 -13.67 -9.52
CA ASN A 102 -8.57 -14.70 -10.53
C ASN A 102 -7.15 -15.27 -10.37
#